data_9fc79fb4e12cdb23db6cab8211ef9fa6
#
_entry.id   9fc79fb4e12cdb23db6cab8211ef9fa6
#
_cell.length_a   1.000
_cell.length_b   1.000
_cell.length_c   1.000
_cell.angle_alpha   90.00
_cell.angle_beta   90.00
_cell.angle_gamma   90.00
#
_symmetry.space_group_name_H-M   'P 1'
#
loop_
_entity.id
_entity.type
_entity.pdbx_description
1 polymer ?
#
loop_
_entity_poly.entity_id
_entity_poly.type
_entity_poly.pdbx_seq_one_letter_code
_entity_poly.pdbx_strand_id
1 'polypeptide(L)'
;MSVMFDKIPTQKYNYGMILTYSDIVKKETSVRKARKAIFDKKYLKIGHGLYCQDIIDYDSLEVIFSRYKNIIVTLNTAFEIYDMVDRNSSKYTIATVEWSRVITSINVDQIFTSKKYFNIGKTKMLYQGFYIYIYDKERLLIELIRNKHRFPYDYYKEVVNSYRKLFINHELDINKLRKYLKHFTYGNSILSRIMEVIV
;
A
#
# COMPACT_ATOMS: atom_id res chain seq x y z
N MET A 1 -10.42 23.49 37.05
CA MET A 1 -11.45 22.86 36.19
C MET A 1 -10.73 21.97 35.20
N SER A 2 -10.66 20.67 35.50
CA SER A 2 -9.96 19.69 34.70
C SER A 2 -10.96 19.12 33.68
N VAL A 3 -10.69 19.32 32.40
CA VAL A 3 -11.50 18.74 31.31
C VAL A 3 -11.08 17.29 31.16
N MET A 4 -11.94 16.38 31.61
CA MET A 4 -11.83 14.96 31.32
C MET A 4 -12.00 14.75 29.81
N PHE A 5 -10.93 14.34 29.15
CA PHE A 5 -11.03 13.73 27.83
C PHE A 5 -11.63 12.34 27.98
N ASP A 6 -12.90 12.20 27.65
CA ASP A 6 -13.56 10.92 27.53
C ASP A 6 -12.80 10.07 26.52
N LYS A 7 -12.28 8.94 27.00
CA LYS A 7 -11.67 7.90 26.15
C LYS A 7 -12.75 7.36 25.21
N ILE A 8 -12.66 7.72 23.93
CA ILE A 8 -13.39 7.02 22.88
C ILE A 8 -13.03 5.54 23.01
N PRO A 9 -14.01 4.63 23.17
CA PRO A 9 -13.72 3.22 23.23
C PRO A 9 -13.09 2.81 21.89
N THR A 10 -11.83 2.40 21.92
CA THR A 10 -11.19 1.69 20.83
C THR A 10 -11.96 0.39 20.62
N GLN A 11 -12.96 0.46 19.75
CA GLN A 11 -13.62 -0.72 19.24
C GLN A 11 -12.53 -1.55 18.57
N LYS A 12 -12.14 -2.66 19.17
CA LYS A 12 -11.27 -3.67 18.54
C LYS A 12 -12.04 -4.21 17.34
N TYR A 13 -11.85 -3.60 16.19
CA TYR A 13 -12.25 -4.22 14.94
C TYR A 13 -11.40 -5.49 14.80
N ASN A 14 -12.02 -6.64 14.99
CA ASN A 14 -11.46 -7.91 14.58
C ASN A 14 -11.52 -7.92 13.05
N TYR A 15 -10.50 -7.35 12.40
CA TYR A 15 -10.36 -7.47 10.95
C TYR A 15 -10.27 -8.95 10.60
N GLY A 16 -11.26 -9.44 9.85
CA GLY A 16 -11.33 -10.82 9.42
C GLY A 16 -10.09 -11.17 8.61
N MET A 17 -9.21 -11.97 9.20
CA MET A 17 -7.98 -12.40 8.53
C MET A 17 -8.37 -13.23 7.29
N ILE A 18 -7.90 -12.80 6.12
CA ILE A 18 -8.06 -13.58 4.89
C ILE A 18 -7.17 -14.81 4.97
N LEU A 19 -7.80 -15.97 4.78
CA LEU A 19 -7.17 -17.28 4.88
C LEU A 19 -7.05 -17.91 3.49
N THR A 20 -5.91 -18.50 3.20
CA THR A 20 -5.78 -19.43 2.09
C THR A 20 -6.31 -20.80 2.47
N TYR A 21 -6.58 -21.66 1.50
CA TYR A 21 -6.95 -23.05 1.81
C TYR A 21 -5.92 -23.77 2.69
N SER A 22 -4.63 -23.51 2.48
CA SER A 22 -3.54 -24.06 3.30
C SER A 22 -3.58 -23.56 4.75
N ASP A 23 -3.97 -22.31 4.98
CA ASP A 23 -4.11 -21.76 6.32
C ASP A 23 -5.29 -22.40 7.06
N ILE A 24 -6.40 -22.64 6.35
CA ILE A 24 -7.55 -23.38 6.90
C ILE A 24 -7.16 -24.81 7.26
N VAL A 25 -6.41 -25.51 6.40
CA VAL A 25 -5.94 -26.86 6.69
C VAL A 25 -5.07 -26.92 7.94
N LYS A 26 -4.16 -25.93 8.11
CA LYS A 26 -3.35 -25.81 9.33
C LYS A 26 -4.22 -25.55 10.57
N LYS A 27 -5.19 -24.65 10.47
CA LYS A 27 -6.09 -24.26 11.57
C LYS A 27 -7.03 -25.40 11.98
N GLU A 28 -7.55 -26.14 11.02
CA GLU A 28 -8.43 -27.29 11.25
C GLU A 28 -7.68 -28.61 11.44
N THR A 29 -6.35 -28.58 11.40
CA THR A 29 -5.45 -29.74 11.64
C THR A 29 -5.56 -30.89 10.63
N SER A 30 -6.50 -30.86 9.68
CA SER A 30 -6.59 -31.86 8.62
C SER A 30 -7.38 -31.37 7.42
N VAL A 31 -7.07 -31.92 6.24
CA VAL A 31 -7.77 -31.63 4.98
C VAL A 31 -9.26 -31.97 5.07
N ARG A 32 -9.62 -33.09 5.71
CA ARG A 32 -11.02 -33.52 5.87
C ARG A 32 -11.82 -32.51 6.71
N LYS A 33 -11.25 -32.09 7.85
CA LYS A 33 -11.90 -31.09 8.73
C LYS A 33 -12.01 -29.73 8.04
N ALA A 34 -10.97 -29.31 7.31
CA ALA A 34 -10.99 -28.06 6.54
C ALA A 34 -12.11 -28.05 5.49
N ARG A 35 -12.25 -29.12 4.72
CA ARG A 35 -13.35 -29.25 3.72
C ARG A 35 -14.72 -29.20 4.37
N LYS A 36 -14.89 -29.89 5.52
CA LYS A 36 -16.14 -29.86 6.27
C LYS A 36 -16.45 -28.46 6.78
N ALA A 37 -15.47 -27.77 7.39
CA ALA A 37 -15.62 -26.40 7.90
C ALA A 37 -15.99 -25.39 6.78
N ILE A 38 -15.45 -25.56 5.57
CA ILE A 38 -15.82 -24.74 4.42
C ILE A 38 -17.26 -25.08 3.97
N PHE A 39 -17.62 -26.35 3.91
CA PHE A 39 -18.98 -26.80 3.58
C PHE A 39 -20.00 -26.27 4.58
N ASP A 40 -19.71 -26.35 5.87
CA ASP A 40 -20.54 -25.85 6.97
C ASP A 40 -20.54 -24.32 7.08
N LYS A 41 -19.97 -23.60 6.09
CA LYS A 41 -19.87 -22.14 6.00
C LYS A 41 -19.16 -21.45 7.17
N LYS A 42 -18.33 -22.18 7.92
CA LYS A 42 -17.43 -21.61 8.94
C LYS A 42 -16.38 -20.69 8.29
N TYR A 43 -16.05 -20.94 7.01
CA TYR A 43 -15.20 -20.12 6.17
C TYR A 43 -15.92 -19.82 4.86
N LEU A 44 -16.11 -18.53 4.60
CA LEU A 44 -16.81 -18.05 3.42
C LEU A 44 -15.82 -17.79 2.30
N LYS A 45 -16.09 -18.31 1.12
CA LYS A 45 -15.21 -18.13 -0.06
C LYS A 45 -15.39 -16.71 -0.63
N ILE A 46 -14.34 -15.91 -0.58
CA ILE A 46 -14.30 -14.53 -1.11
C ILE A 46 -13.57 -14.41 -2.45
N GLY A 47 -12.91 -15.48 -2.89
CA GLY A 47 -12.20 -15.53 -4.16
C GLY A 47 -11.61 -16.91 -4.43
N HIS A 48 -10.85 -17.05 -5.52
CA HIS A 48 -10.20 -18.31 -5.84
C HIS A 48 -9.14 -18.66 -4.79
N GLY A 49 -9.42 -19.68 -3.97
CA GLY A 49 -8.55 -20.14 -2.89
C GLY A 49 -8.45 -19.20 -1.68
N LEU A 50 -9.28 -18.17 -1.60
CA LEU A 50 -9.33 -17.22 -0.49
C LEU A 50 -10.65 -17.31 0.25
N TYR A 51 -10.57 -17.26 1.57
CA TYR A 51 -11.68 -17.43 2.50
C TYR A 51 -11.59 -16.42 3.66
N CYS A 52 -12.73 -16.06 4.24
CA CYS A 52 -12.82 -15.29 5.49
C CYS A 52 -13.81 -15.94 6.45
N GLN A 53 -13.71 -15.63 7.73
CA GLN A 53 -14.69 -16.10 8.72
C GLN A 53 -15.93 -15.19 8.77
N ASP A 54 -15.72 -13.87 8.60
CA ASP A 54 -16.78 -12.86 8.57
C ASP A 54 -16.68 -12.02 7.30
N ILE A 55 -17.79 -11.83 6.59
CA ILE A 55 -17.82 -11.09 5.30
C ILE A 55 -17.65 -9.57 5.51
N ILE A 56 -17.92 -9.07 6.71
CA ILE A 56 -18.22 -7.65 6.94
C ILE A 56 -16.96 -6.77 7.00
N ASP A 57 -15.76 -7.35 7.24
CA ASP A 57 -14.58 -6.56 7.61
C ASP A 57 -13.27 -6.98 6.93
N TYR A 58 -13.24 -7.22 5.62
CA TYR A 58 -11.95 -7.34 4.95
C TYR A 58 -11.71 -6.17 3.99
N ASP A 59 -10.52 -5.62 4.01
CA ASP A 59 -10.07 -4.64 3.03
C ASP A 59 -9.74 -5.34 1.70
N SER A 60 -10.16 -4.73 0.59
CA SER A 60 -9.83 -5.24 -0.74
C SER A 60 -8.31 -5.28 -0.99
N LEU A 61 -7.53 -4.44 -0.31
CA LEU A 61 -6.08 -4.44 -0.34
C LEU A 61 -5.51 -5.71 0.33
N GLU A 62 -6.11 -6.17 1.43
CA GLU A 62 -5.74 -7.44 2.08
C GLU A 62 -5.94 -8.63 1.12
N VAL A 63 -7.04 -8.65 0.35
CA VAL A 63 -7.28 -9.67 -0.69
C VAL A 63 -6.15 -9.65 -1.73
N ILE A 64 -5.74 -8.47 -2.18
CA ILE A 64 -4.68 -8.30 -3.18
C ILE A 64 -3.35 -8.83 -2.62
N PHE A 65 -2.96 -8.46 -1.39
CA PHE A 65 -1.73 -8.93 -0.73
C PHE A 65 -1.73 -10.44 -0.43
N SER A 66 -2.90 -11.01 -0.13
CA SER A 66 -3.03 -12.47 0.07
C SER A 66 -2.81 -13.25 -1.23
N ARG A 67 -3.21 -12.68 -2.36
CA ARG A 67 -3.08 -13.29 -3.68
C ARG A 67 -1.71 -13.07 -4.34
N TYR A 68 -1.14 -11.86 -4.18
CA TYR A 68 0.08 -11.43 -4.86
C TYR A 68 1.16 -11.07 -3.85
N LYS A 69 2.25 -11.87 -3.81
CA LYS A 69 3.30 -11.73 -2.80
C LYS A 69 4.37 -10.68 -3.12
N ASN A 70 4.57 -10.39 -4.42
CA ASN A 70 5.63 -9.48 -4.89
C ASN A 70 5.03 -8.18 -5.41
N ILE A 71 4.28 -7.50 -4.56
CA ILE A 71 3.66 -6.21 -4.84
C ILE A 71 4.06 -5.19 -3.78
N ILE A 72 4.07 -3.92 -4.16
CA ILE A 72 4.37 -2.80 -3.28
C ILE A 72 3.33 -1.71 -3.54
N VAL A 73 2.71 -1.20 -2.49
CA VAL A 73 1.80 -0.05 -2.59
C VAL A 73 2.59 1.19 -3.00
N THR A 74 2.05 1.95 -3.94
CA THR A 74 2.73 3.13 -4.50
C THR A 74 1.73 4.21 -4.91
N LEU A 75 2.24 5.37 -5.29
CA LEU A 75 1.50 6.51 -5.85
C LEU A 75 0.20 6.81 -5.06
N ASN A 76 -0.97 6.88 -5.74
CA ASN A 76 -2.23 7.35 -5.14
C ASN A 76 -2.53 6.64 -3.82
N THR A 77 -2.55 5.32 -3.81
CA THR A 77 -2.84 4.57 -2.59
C THR A 77 -1.82 4.79 -1.48
N ALA A 78 -0.54 4.94 -1.84
CA ALA A 78 0.48 5.25 -0.85
C ALA A 78 0.36 6.68 -0.31
N PHE A 79 0.01 7.66 -1.14
CA PHE A 79 -0.23 9.04 -0.69
C PHE A 79 -1.44 9.12 0.23
N GLU A 80 -2.50 8.35 -0.04
CA GLU A 80 -3.68 8.24 0.83
C GLU A 80 -3.31 7.58 2.18
N ILE A 81 -2.57 6.47 2.18
CA ILE A 81 -2.14 5.78 3.40
C ILE A 81 -1.21 6.65 4.28
N TYR A 82 -0.44 7.54 3.66
CA TYR A 82 0.40 8.51 4.38
C TYR A 82 -0.29 9.83 4.71
N ASP A 83 -1.62 9.93 4.51
CA ASP A 83 -2.44 11.13 4.76
C ASP A 83 -1.91 12.39 4.02
N MET A 84 -1.37 12.20 2.81
CA MET A 84 -0.86 13.28 1.98
C MET A 84 -1.93 13.96 1.13
N VAL A 85 -3.05 13.29 0.93
CA VAL A 85 -4.22 13.74 0.16
C VAL A 85 -5.49 13.33 0.87
N ASP A 86 -6.52 14.19 0.78
CA ASP A 86 -7.85 13.92 1.36
C ASP A 86 -8.81 13.39 0.28
N ARG A 87 -8.40 12.35 -0.43
CA ARG A 87 -9.17 11.73 -1.50
C ARG A 87 -8.99 10.23 -1.48
N ASN A 88 -10.10 9.51 -1.67
CA ASN A 88 -10.09 8.06 -1.81
C ASN A 88 -10.13 7.68 -3.30
N SER A 89 -9.08 7.03 -3.77
CA SER A 89 -9.03 6.49 -5.12
C SER A 89 -9.94 5.26 -5.23
N SER A 90 -10.63 5.13 -6.35
CA SER A 90 -11.47 3.95 -6.64
C SER A 90 -10.65 2.67 -6.90
N LYS A 91 -9.33 2.81 -7.08
CA LYS A 91 -8.40 1.70 -7.38
C LYS A 91 -7.15 1.78 -6.53
N TYR A 92 -6.67 0.62 -6.11
CA TYR A 92 -5.38 0.50 -5.45
C TYR A 92 -4.24 0.56 -6.46
N THR A 93 -3.34 1.52 -6.29
CA THR A 93 -2.14 1.65 -7.13
C THR A 93 -1.00 0.84 -6.52
N ILE A 94 -0.56 -0.17 -7.23
CA ILE A 94 0.50 -1.08 -6.79
C ILE A 94 1.61 -1.23 -7.83
N ALA A 95 2.85 -1.28 -7.35
CA ALA A 95 4.01 -1.57 -8.16
C ALA A 95 4.27 -3.07 -8.22
N THR A 96 4.64 -3.55 -9.40
CA THR A 96 5.17 -4.89 -9.65
C THR A 96 6.46 -4.77 -10.46
N VAL A 97 7.28 -5.82 -10.44
CA VAL A 97 8.47 -5.87 -11.31
C VAL A 97 8.00 -5.91 -12.78
N GLU A 98 8.72 -5.24 -13.66
CA GLU A 98 8.54 -5.35 -15.11
C GLU A 98 8.50 -6.82 -15.54
N TRP A 99 7.69 -7.13 -16.56
CA TRP A 99 7.42 -8.48 -17.04
C TRP A 99 6.65 -9.39 -16.06
N SER A 100 6.20 -8.87 -14.93
CA SER A 100 5.25 -9.59 -14.07
C SER A 100 3.92 -9.79 -14.77
N ARG A 101 3.20 -10.83 -14.37
CA ARG A 101 1.84 -11.08 -14.87
C ARG A 101 0.94 -9.87 -14.58
N VAL A 102 0.12 -9.50 -15.55
CA VAL A 102 -0.91 -8.46 -15.39
C VAL A 102 -1.93 -8.92 -14.34
N ILE A 103 -2.24 -8.02 -13.42
CA ILE A 103 -3.29 -8.21 -12.41
C ILE A 103 -4.60 -7.73 -13.01
N THR A 104 -5.47 -8.68 -13.35
CA THR A 104 -6.76 -8.40 -14.00
C THR A 104 -7.88 -8.01 -13.03
N SER A 105 -7.55 -7.54 -11.83
CA SER A 105 -8.55 -7.03 -10.88
C SER A 105 -9.03 -5.64 -11.29
N ILE A 106 -10.34 -5.43 -11.29
CA ILE A 106 -10.95 -4.16 -11.64
C ILE A 106 -10.54 -3.01 -10.69
N ASN A 107 -10.16 -3.36 -9.46
CA ASN A 107 -9.80 -2.41 -8.41
C ASN A 107 -8.28 -2.17 -8.30
N VAL A 108 -7.49 -2.56 -9.32
CA VAL A 108 -6.03 -2.41 -9.29
C VAL A 108 -5.56 -1.57 -10.46
N ASP A 109 -4.75 -0.56 -10.16
CA ASP A 109 -3.90 0.17 -11.11
C ASP A 109 -2.46 -0.32 -10.94
N GLN A 110 -1.97 -1.11 -11.89
CA GLN A 110 -0.67 -1.76 -11.81
C GLN A 110 0.41 -0.91 -12.49
N ILE A 111 1.47 -0.61 -11.75
CA ILE A 111 2.65 0.10 -12.22
C ILE A 111 3.81 -0.88 -12.38
N PHE A 112 4.31 -1.02 -13.59
CA PHE A 112 5.49 -1.83 -13.85
C PHE A 112 6.76 -1.04 -13.52
N THR A 113 7.60 -1.62 -12.66
CA THR A 113 8.84 -0.99 -12.20
C THR A 113 10.01 -1.91 -12.55
N SER A 114 11.09 -1.35 -13.11
CA SER A 114 12.30 -2.12 -13.40
C SER A 114 12.83 -2.83 -12.16
N LYS A 115 13.25 -4.07 -12.32
CA LYS A 115 13.84 -4.90 -11.26
C LYS A 115 14.95 -4.17 -10.50
N LYS A 116 15.72 -3.34 -11.20
CA LYS A 116 16.79 -2.50 -10.64
C LYS A 116 16.30 -1.56 -9.54
N TYR A 117 15.08 -1.03 -9.65
CA TYR A 117 14.53 -0.01 -8.74
C TYR A 117 13.47 -0.55 -7.79
N PHE A 118 12.95 -1.74 -8.04
CA PHE A 118 11.75 -2.25 -7.40
C PHE A 118 11.83 -2.30 -5.87
N ASN A 119 12.98 -2.71 -5.33
CA ASN A 119 13.14 -2.83 -3.88
C ASN A 119 13.68 -1.57 -3.19
N ILE A 120 14.04 -0.52 -3.95
CA ILE A 120 14.55 0.73 -3.37
C ILE A 120 13.40 1.46 -2.67
N GLY A 121 13.56 1.76 -1.39
CA GLY A 121 12.54 2.44 -0.58
C GLY A 121 11.35 1.57 -0.19
N LYS A 122 11.42 0.24 -0.41
CA LYS A 122 10.40 -0.70 0.06
C LYS A 122 10.45 -0.81 1.58
N THR A 123 9.34 -0.56 2.23
CA THR A 123 9.18 -0.73 3.68
C THR A 123 7.98 -1.63 4.00
N LYS A 124 7.96 -2.21 5.20
CA LYS A 124 6.85 -3.01 5.71
C LYS A 124 6.07 -2.15 6.69
N MET A 125 4.77 -2.06 6.51
CA MET A 125 3.87 -1.27 7.34
C MET A 125 2.70 -2.12 7.81
N LEU A 126 2.26 -1.89 9.04
CA LEU A 126 0.99 -2.43 9.54
C LEU A 126 -0.13 -1.46 9.08
N TYR A 127 -1.06 -1.97 8.29
CA TYR A 127 -2.20 -1.22 7.77
C TYR A 127 -3.47 -2.00 8.07
N GLN A 128 -4.41 -1.39 8.76
CA GLN A 128 -5.71 -2.00 9.11
C GLN A 128 -5.62 -3.44 9.63
N GLY A 129 -4.62 -3.74 10.48
CA GLY A 129 -4.46 -5.06 11.11
C GLY A 129 -3.69 -6.10 10.28
N PHE A 130 -3.28 -5.83 9.05
CA PHE A 130 -2.43 -6.70 8.24
C PHE A 130 -1.18 -5.97 7.73
N TYR A 131 -0.15 -6.74 7.33
CA TYR A 131 1.09 -6.16 6.85
C TYR A 131 1.08 -5.99 5.34
N ILE A 132 1.42 -4.76 4.91
CA ILE A 132 1.64 -4.42 3.51
C ILE A 132 3.12 -4.09 3.26
N TYR A 133 3.54 -4.20 2.01
CA TYR A 133 4.75 -3.52 1.52
C TYR A 133 4.34 -2.25 0.80
N ILE A 134 4.99 -1.14 1.16
CA ILE A 134 4.73 0.19 0.63
C ILE A 134 6.06 0.87 0.35
N TYR A 135 6.11 1.78 -0.62
CA TYR A 135 7.26 2.67 -0.74
C TYR A 135 7.25 3.74 0.34
N ASP A 136 8.42 4.04 0.91
CA ASP A 136 8.58 5.15 1.85
C ASP A 136 8.41 6.52 1.18
N LYS A 137 8.30 7.56 2.01
CA LYS A 137 8.02 8.92 1.55
C LYS A 137 9.07 9.44 0.56
N GLU A 138 10.35 9.15 0.77
CA GLU A 138 11.44 9.57 -0.11
C GLU A 138 11.36 8.87 -1.48
N ARG A 139 11.06 7.58 -1.50
CA ARG A 139 10.86 6.86 -2.75
C ARG A 139 9.61 7.34 -3.47
N LEU A 140 8.52 7.58 -2.77
CA LEU A 140 7.27 8.08 -3.36
C LEU A 140 7.44 9.46 -3.98
N LEU A 141 8.28 10.33 -3.42
CA LEU A 141 8.61 11.62 -4.03
C LEU A 141 9.31 11.45 -5.39
N ILE A 142 10.22 10.48 -5.48
CA ILE A 142 10.84 10.12 -6.77
C ILE A 142 9.77 9.65 -7.76
N GLU A 143 8.86 8.78 -7.32
CA GLU A 143 7.80 8.26 -8.19
C GLU A 143 6.80 9.35 -8.59
N LEU A 144 6.49 10.31 -7.72
CA LEU A 144 5.65 11.47 -8.03
C LEU A 144 6.21 12.27 -9.22
N ILE A 145 7.50 12.60 -9.17
CA ILE A 145 8.16 13.38 -10.23
C ILE A 145 8.25 12.59 -11.55
N ARG A 146 8.58 11.29 -11.45
CA ARG A 146 8.70 10.41 -12.63
C ARG A 146 7.36 10.16 -13.32
N ASN A 147 6.28 10.13 -12.57
CA ASN A 147 4.94 9.82 -13.04
C ASN A 147 4.03 11.05 -13.06
N LYS A 148 4.56 12.28 -13.07
CA LYS A 148 3.79 13.52 -13.01
C LYS A 148 2.63 13.54 -14.02
N HIS A 149 2.85 13.03 -15.23
CA HIS A 149 1.85 12.99 -16.31
C HIS A 149 0.60 12.12 -16.00
N ARG A 150 0.66 11.25 -14.99
CA ARG A 150 -0.46 10.39 -14.58
C ARG A 150 -1.45 11.09 -13.65
N PHE A 151 -1.07 12.24 -13.10
CA PHE A 151 -1.87 12.93 -12.09
C PHE A 151 -2.61 14.12 -12.70
N PRO A 152 -3.89 14.31 -12.35
CA PRO A 152 -4.54 15.60 -12.53
C PRO A 152 -3.74 16.70 -11.81
N TYR A 153 -3.73 17.90 -12.38
CA TYR A 153 -2.93 19.01 -11.84
C TYR A 153 -3.21 19.31 -10.36
N ASP A 154 -4.49 19.36 -9.99
CA ASP A 154 -4.90 19.67 -8.61
C ASP A 154 -4.44 18.59 -7.62
N TYR A 155 -4.56 17.31 -8.00
CA TYR A 155 -4.06 16.20 -7.20
C TYR A 155 -2.54 16.28 -7.01
N TYR A 156 -1.81 16.50 -8.10
CA TYR A 156 -0.36 16.67 -8.05
C TYR A 156 0.05 17.81 -7.12
N LYS A 157 -0.64 18.97 -7.22
CA LYS A 157 -0.40 20.15 -6.36
C LYS A 157 -0.65 19.84 -4.88
N GLU A 158 -1.69 19.10 -4.56
CA GLU A 158 -2.03 18.69 -3.19
C GLU A 158 -0.90 17.82 -2.60
N VAL A 159 -0.44 16.78 -3.31
CA VAL A 159 0.69 15.94 -2.90
C VAL A 159 1.97 16.76 -2.73
N VAL A 160 2.29 17.65 -3.68
CA VAL A 160 3.47 18.54 -3.57
C VAL A 160 3.39 19.41 -2.32
N ASN A 161 2.23 19.98 -2.01
CA ASN A 161 2.06 20.79 -0.81
C ASN A 161 2.28 19.97 0.47
N SER A 162 1.87 18.70 0.50
CA SER A 162 2.15 17.79 1.60
C SER A 162 3.65 17.52 1.73
N TYR A 163 4.37 17.33 0.62
CA TYR A 163 5.83 17.20 0.65
C TYR A 163 6.55 18.48 1.10
N ARG A 164 6.07 19.67 0.74
CA ARG A 164 6.59 20.94 1.26
C ARG A 164 6.49 21.01 2.77
N LYS A 165 5.34 20.62 3.34
CA LYS A 165 5.16 20.54 4.78
C LYS A 165 6.15 19.58 5.43
N LEU A 166 6.30 18.36 4.87
CA LEU A 166 7.28 17.39 5.35
C LEU A 166 8.72 17.92 5.29
N PHE A 167 9.06 18.66 4.23
CA PHE A 167 10.39 19.26 4.09
C PHE A 167 10.63 20.35 5.14
N ILE A 168 9.68 21.26 5.34
CA ILE A 168 9.76 22.34 6.33
C ILE A 168 9.86 21.78 7.75
N ASN A 169 9.14 20.70 8.04
CA ASN A 169 9.13 20.04 9.33
C ASN A 169 10.34 19.11 9.56
N HIS A 170 11.28 19.02 8.64
CA HIS A 170 12.42 18.10 8.68
C HIS A 170 12.02 16.61 8.77
N GLU A 171 10.83 16.25 8.31
CA GLU A 171 10.33 14.86 8.26
C GLU A 171 10.72 14.11 6.99
N LEU A 172 11.36 14.78 6.02
CA LEU A 172 11.85 14.20 4.78
C LEU A 172 13.39 14.07 4.81
N ASP A 173 13.89 12.86 4.70
CA ASP A 173 15.34 12.61 4.69
C ASP A 173 15.95 12.82 3.29
N ILE A 174 16.49 14.03 3.07
CA ILE A 174 17.14 14.40 1.81
C ILE A 174 18.39 13.56 1.52
N ASN A 175 19.12 13.10 2.54
CA ASN A 175 20.30 12.25 2.34
C ASN A 175 19.89 10.86 1.85
N LYS A 176 18.82 10.31 2.40
CA LYS A 176 18.21 9.05 1.96
C LYS A 176 17.68 9.16 0.52
N LEU A 177 16.98 10.26 0.21
CA LEU A 177 16.51 10.58 -1.14
C LEU A 177 17.68 10.58 -2.15
N ARG A 178 18.77 11.30 -1.83
CA ARG A 178 19.99 11.33 -2.67
C ARG A 178 20.62 9.95 -2.84
N LYS A 179 20.65 9.12 -1.79
CA LYS A 179 21.12 7.73 -1.88
C LYS A 179 20.29 6.91 -2.86
N TYR A 180 18.96 7.04 -2.82
CA TYR A 180 18.08 6.35 -3.76
C TYR A 180 18.32 6.80 -5.20
N LEU A 181 18.43 8.11 -5.43
CA LEU A 181 18.61 8.69 -6.76
C LEU A 181 19.90 8.24 -7.46
N LYS A 182 20.95 7.85 -6.73
CA LYS A 182 22.16 7.27 -7.33
C LYS A 182 21.90 6.00 -8.15
N HIS A 183 20.83 5.29 -7.87
CA HIS A 183 20.46 4.07 -8.59
C HIS A 183 19.60 4.36 -9.84
N PHE A 184 19.01 5.55 -9.93
CA PHE A 184 18.10 5.91 -11.02
C PHE A 184 18.86 6.52 -12.21
N THR A 185 18.41 6.16 -13.40
CA THR A 185 18.82 6.89 -14.61
C THR A 185 18.31 8.33 -14.48
N TYR A 186 19.17 9.30 -14.80
CA TYR A 186 18.86 10.74 -14.65
C TYR A 186 18.59 11.20 -13.20
N GLY A 187 19.16 10.52 -12.18
CA GLY A 187 18.94 10.84 -10.78
C GLY A 187 19.20 12.30 -10.40
N ASN A 188 20.24 12.94 -10.96
CA ASN A 188 20.52 14.36 -10.74
C ASN A 188 19.42 15.27 -11.30
N SER A 189 18.91 14.98 -12.50
CA SER A 189 17.79 15.75 -13.09
C SER A 189 16.50 15.58 -12.29
N ILE A 190 16.25 14.37 -11.76
CA ILE A 190 15.12 14.12 -10.88
C ILE A 190 15.29 14.92 -9.58
N LEU A 191 16.50 14.95 -9.00
CA LEU A 191 16.79 15.72 -7.79
C LEU A 191 16.51 17.21 -8.00
N SER A 192 17.01 17.80 -9.09
CA SER A 192 16.76 19.21 -9.40
C SER A 192 15.27 19.52 -9.44
N ARG A 193 14.48 18.69 -10.15
CA ARG A 193 13.01 18.86 -10.23
C ARG A 193 12.33 18.70 -8.88
N ILE A 194 12.81 17.78 -8.04
CA ILE A 194 12.30 17.62 -6.67
C ILE A 194 12.54 18.90 -5.90
N MET A 195 13.77 19.44 -5.92
CA MET A 195 14.10 20.66 -5.17
C MET A 195 13.31 21.86 -5.67
N GLU A 196 13.07 22.00 -6.97
CA GLU A 196 12.22 23.08 -7.54
C GLU A 196 10.78 23.05 -7.02
N VAL A 197 10.24 21.87 -6.68
CA VAL A 197 8.83 21.76 -6.26
C VAL A 197 8.64 21.75 -4.76
N ILE A 198 9.63 21.34 -3.97
CA ILE A 198 9.48 21.24 -2.51
C ILE A 198 10.10 22.41 -1.74
N VAL A 199 11.05 23.13 -2.31
CA VAL A 199 11.66 24.34 -1.77
C VAL A 199 10.91 25.57 -2.26
#